data_50002e4603154e091d005f640968749c
#
_entry.id   50002e4603154e091d005f640968749c
#
_cell.length_a   1.000
_cell.length_b   1.000
_cell.length_c   1.000
_cell.angle_alpha   90.00
_cell.angle_beta   90.00
_cell.angle_gamma   90.00
#
_symmetry.space_group_name_H-M   'P 1'
#
loop_
_entity.id
_entity.type
_entity.pdbx_description
1 polymer ?
#
loop_
_entity_poly.entity_id
_entity_poly.type
_entity_poly.pdbx_seq_one_letter_code
_entity_poly.pdbx_strand_id
1 'polypeptide(L)' 'MDELTKKVLNSFAHWRKETLDLHELFEAGGNDPDARTAVFDIVERLVKEGLLAEEGNDFYSLTDKGKAAAKEV' A
#
# COMPACT_ATOMS: atom_id res chain seq x y z
N MET A 1 -1.97 -6.06 -12.73
CA MET A 1 -1.98 -5.77 -11.27
C MET A 1 -3.31 -6.22 -10.71
N ASP A 2 -3.30 -6.99 -9.63
CA ASP A 2 -4.55 -7.50 -9.07
C ASP A 2 -5.31 -6.43 -8.29
N GLU A 3 -6.58 -6.72 -7.99
CA GLU A 3 -7.47 -5.77 -7.33
C GLU A 3 -6.96 -5.31 -5.97
N LEU A 4 -6.41 -6.23 -5.19
CA LEU A 4 -5.94 -5.89 -3.85
C LEU A 4 -4.71 -4.96 -3.90
N THR A 5 -3.80 -5.21 -4.84
CA THR A 5 -2.64 -4.35 -5.04
C THR A 5 -3.09 -2.94 -5.46
N LYS A 6 -4.08 -2.86 -6.34
CA LYS A 6 -4.66 -1.57 -6.73
C LYS A 6 -5.25 -0.83 -5.55
N LYS A 7 -5.98 -1.55 -4.69
CA LYS A 7 -6.57 -0.94 -3.49
C LYS A 7 -5.51 -0.40 -2.55
N VAL A 8 -4.41 -1.13 -2.37
CA VAL A 8 -3.30 -0.69 -1.53
C VAL A 8 -2.70 0.59 -2.10
N LEU A 9 -2.39 0.61 -3.38
CA LEU A 9 -1.81 1.80 -4.02
C LEU A 9 -2.77 2.99 -3.98
N ASN A 10 -4.05 2.75 -4.24
CA ASN A 10 -5.04 3.81 -4.29
C ASN A 10 -5.42 4.35 -2.91
N SER A 11 -5.09 3.62 -1.84
CA SER A 11 -5.42 4.07 -0.49
C SER A 11 -4.72 5.39 -0.15
N PHE A 12 -3.54 5.62 -0.69
CA PHE A 12 -2.82 6.88 -0.46
C PHE A 12 -3.60 8.07 -1.01
N ALA A 13 -4.16 7.92 -2.22
CA ALA A 13 -4.99 8.96 -2.80
C ALA A 13 -6.31 9.11 -2.04
N HIS A 14 -6.90 7.99 -1.64
CA HIS A 14 -8.16 7.98 -0.89
C HIS A 14 -8.04 8.76 0.42
N TRP A 15 -6.96 8.53 1.17
CA TRP A 15 -6.71 9.22 2.43
C TRP A 15 -6.06 10.59 2.23
N ARG A 16 -5.63 10.90 1.00
CA ARG A 16 -4.94 12.14 0.66
C ARG A 16 -3.68 12.33 1.49
N LYS A 17 -2.95 11.24 1.69
CA LYS A 17 -1.70 11.23 2.46
C LYS A 17 -0.60 10.61 1.65
N GLU A 18 0.62 11.11 1.83
CA GLU A 18 1.79 10.50 1.21
C GLU A 18 2.32 9.33 2.03
N THR A 19 2.00 9.31 3.32
CA THR A 19 2.45 8.27 4.24
C THR A 19 1.26 7.68 4.98
N LEU A 20 1.15 6.36 4.98
CA LEU A 20 0.10 5.63 5.69
C LEU A 20 0.76 4.58 6.56
N ASP A 21 0.15 4.27 7.71
CA ASP A 21 0.63 3.17 8.51
C ASP A 21 0.00 1.84 8.05
N LEU A 22 0.54 0.75 8.55
CA LEU A 22 0.09 -0.58 8.14
C LEU A 22 -1.39 -0.81 8.50
N HIS A 23 -1.83 -0.25 9.62
CA HIS A 23 -3.23 -0.36 10.03
C HIS A 23 -4.17 0.28 9.01
N GLU A 24 -3.81 1.45 8.52
CA GLU A 24 -4.60 2.14 7.49
C GLU A 24 -4.61 1.34 6.18
N LEU A 25 -3.48 0.71 5.85
CA LEU A 25 -3.41 -0.12 4.66
C LEU A 25 -4.26 -1.38 4.78
N PHE A 26 -4.35 -1.95 5.98
CA PHE A 26 -5.25 -3.09 6.22
C PHE A 26 -6.70 -2.71 5.98
N GLU A 27 -7.09 -1.49 6.32
CA GLU A 27 -8.47 -1.05 6.07
C GLU A 27 -8.80 -0.99 4.60
N ALA A 28 -7.81 -0.72 3.75
CA ALA A 28 -8.02 -0.70 2.31
C ALA A 28 -8.31 -2.10 1.76
N GLY A 29 -7.69 -3.12 2.33
CA GLY A 29 -7.81 -4.48 1.83
C GLY A 29 -8.74 -5.40 2.64
N GLY A 30 -9.18 -4.94 3.82
CA GLY A 30 -9.98 -5.75 4.73
C GLY A 30 -9.23 -6.04 6.02
N ASN A 31 -9.97 -6.25 7.10
CA ASN A 31 -9.40 -6.42 8.43
C ASN A 31 -9.41 -7.85 8.97
N ASP A 32 -9.92 -8.81 8.22
CA ASP A 32 -9.86 -10.20 8.68
C ASP A 32 -8.42 -10.73 8.55
N PRO A 33 -8.05 -11.79 9.29
CA PRO A 33 -6.67 -12.27 9.31
C PRO A 33 -6.10 -12.64 7.95
N ASP A 34 -6.90 -13.24 7.07
CA ASP A 34 -6.42 -13.61 5.74
C ASP A 34 -6.16 -12.38 4.88
N ALA A 35 -7.04 -11.39 4.96
CA ALA A 35 -6.87 -10.14 4.23
C ALA A 35 -5.64 -9.37 4.72
N ARG A 36 -5.42 -9.36 6.04
CA ARG A 36 -4.23 -8.71 6.60
C ARG A 36 -2.94 -9.34 6.10
N THR A 37 -2.90 -10.67 6.05
CA THR A 37 -1.74 -11.39 5.54
C THR A 37 -1.50 -11.03 4.08
N ALA A 38 -2.55 -11.00 3.27
CA ALA A 38 -2.45 -10.65 1.87
C ALA A 38 -1.96 -9.22 1.66
N VAL A 39 -2.48 -8.27 2.45
CA VAL A 39 -2.05 -6.87 2.38
C VAL A 39 -0.58 -6.76 2.77
N PHE A 40 -0.16 -7.42 3.83
CA PHE A 40 1.23 -7.36 4.27
C PHE A 40 2.18 -7.90 3.20
N ASP A 41 1.82 -9.03 2.58
CA ASP A 41 2.62 -9.60 1.50
C ASP A 41 2.74 -8.64 0.33
N ILE A 42 1.64 -7.97 -0.02
CA ILE A 42 1.63 -6.99 -1.09
C ILE A 42 2.51 -5.79 -0.75
N VAL A 43 2.41 -5.29 0.48
CA VAL A 43 3.22 -4.16 0.92
C VAL A 43 4.70 -4.50 0.85
N GLU A 44 5.09 -5.68 1.32
CA GLU A 44 6.50 -6.10 1.23
C GLU A 44 6.98 -6.19 -0.20
N ARG A 45 6.15 -6.71 -1.10
CA ARG A 45 6.49 -6.81 -2.51
C ARG A 45 6.64 -5.42 -3.13
N LEU A 46 5.73 -4.50 -2.81
CA LEU A 46 5.79 -3.14 -3.34
C LEU A 46 7.04 -2.40 -2.85
N VAL A 47 7.46 -2.66 -1.62
CA VAL A 47 8.72 -2.09 -1.12
C VAL A 47 9.90 -2.63 -1.93
N LYS A 48 9.93 -3.95 -2.18
CA LYS A 48 11.00 -4.55 -2.98
C LYS A 48 11.03 -4.01 -4.40
N GLU A 49 9.87 -3.72 -4.97
CA GLU A 49 9.76 -3.19 -6.33
C GLU A 49 10.01 -1.69 -6.42
N GLY A 50 10.17 -1.04 -5.29
CA GLY A 50 10.43 0.39 -5.24
C GLY A 50 9.20 1.27 -5.39
N LEU A 51 8.01 0.70 -5.25
CA LEU A 51 6.76 1.44 -5.34
C LEU A 51 6.36 2.06 -4.00
N LEU A 52 6.80 1.44 -2.90
CA LEU A 52 6.63 1.96 -1.56
C LEU A 52 7.99 2.04 -0.87
N ALA A 53 8.11 2.99 0.05
CA ALA A 53 9.29 3.11 0.91
C ALA A 53 8.86 2.90 2.36
N GLU A 54 9.64 2.10 3.09
CA GLU A 54 9.39 1.87 4.50
C GLU A 54 9.97 3.03 5.31
N GLU A 55 9.14 3.65 6.16
CA GLU A 55 9.53 4.83 6.91
C GLU A 55 9.77 4.54 8.40
N GLY A 56 9.65 3.29 8.82
CA GLY A 56 9.78 2.93 10.23
C GLY A 56 8.43 2.98 10.95
N ASN A 57 8.34 2.30 12.10
CA ASN A 57 7.12 2.24 12.92
C ASN A 57 5.88 1.83 12.14
N ASP A 58 6.06 0.93 11.17
CA ASP A 58 4.98 0.43 10.31
C ASP A 58 4.36 1.49 9.38
N PHE A 59 5.07 2.60 9.15
CA PHE A 59 4.65 3.61 8.18
C PHE A 59 5.31 3.34 6.82
N TYR A 60 4.56 3.61 5.77
CA TYR A 60 5.01 3.45 4.38
C TYR A 60 4.61 4.68 3.57
N SER A 61 5.47 5.09 2.67
CA SER A 61 5.15 6.20 1.78
C SER A 61 5.20 5.75 0.32
N LEU A 62 4.42 6.43 -0.50
CA LEU A 62 4.34 6.16 -1.92
C LEU A 62 5.52 6.87 -2.60
N THR A 63 6.37 6.09 -3.28
CA THR A 63 7.50 6.66 -4.03
C THR A 63 6.99 7.31 -5.32
N ASP A 64 7.87 8.03 -6.02
CA ASP A 64 7.52 8.60 -7.33
C ASP A 64 7.10 7.49 -8.30
N LYS A 65 7.81 6.36 -8.28
CA LYS A 65 7.46 5.19 -9.08
C LYS A 65 6.09 4.64 -8.69
N GLY A 66 5.81 4.62 -7.38
CA GLY A 66 4.51 4.18 -6.87
C GLY A 66 3.39 5.12 -7.28
N LYS A 67 3.65 6.43 -7.28
CA LYS A 67 2.67 7.42 -7.74
C LYS A 67 2.33 7.22 -9.21
N ALA A 68 3.33 6.96 -10.03
CA ALA A 68 3.13 6.69 -11.44
C ALA A 68 2.31 5.42 -11.64
N ALA A 69 2.62 4.37 -10.90
CA ALA A 69 1.86 3.11 -10.99
C ALA A 69 0.41 3.29 -10.55
N ALA A 70 0.17 4.08 -9.49
CA ALA A 70 -1.17 4.33 -8.99
C ALA A 70 -2.03 5.09 -9.99
N LYS A 71 -1.43 5.96 -10.80
CA LYS A 71 -2.16 6.71 -11.83
C LYS A 71 -2.65 5.82 -12.97
N GLU A 72 -2.01 4.68 -13.18
CA GLU A 72 -2.34 3.78 -14.27
C GLU A 72 -3.44 2.78 -13.93
N VAL A 73 -3.89 2.75 -12.70
CA VAL A 73 -4.90 1.78 -12.27
C VAL A 73 -6.28 2.40 -12.02
#